data_004c5a84285b8bb5906128740a87d571
#
_entry.id   004c5a84285b8bb5906128740a87d571
#
_cell.length_a   1.000
_cell.length_b   1.000
_cell.length_c   1.000
_cell.angle_alpha   90.00
_cell.angle_beta   90.00
_cell.angle_gamma   90.00
#
_symmetry.space_group_name_H-M   'P 1'
#
loop_
_entity.id
_entity.type
_entity.pdbx_description
1 polymer ?
#
loop_
_entity_poly.entity_id
_entity_poly.type
_entity_poly.pdbx_seq_one_letter_code
_entity_poly.pdbx_strand_id
1 'polypeptide(L)'
;MCIRDRFIDAATGHTTRVMDVVSNLRKLTDRPIVAGNVVTAEGAADLIKAGVQAIKVGVGPGSICTTRVISGVGMPQFTAIQEVASVARPAGVTVIADGGIRYSGDIVKALAAGADLVMLGGLLAGTEESPGKVVHYQGRHFKQYRGMGSLGAMRRGSGDRYGQNSSGKLVAEGVEARVPYKGMLADVVFQLMGGLRSGMGYLGAHNLEELGDKARFVQITSGGLKESHPHDITITEEPVNYSC
;
A
#
# COMPACT_ATOMS: atom_id res chain seq x y z
N MET A 1 -26.90 -2.77 -5.19
CA MET A 1 -25.63 -2.69 -4.46
C MET A 1 -25.49 -1.25 -3.96
N CYS A 2 -25.59 -1.01 -2.66
CA CYS A 2 -25.38 0.34 -2.11
C CYS A 2 -23.87 0.60 -2.05
N ILE A 3 -23.35 1.37 -2.97
CA ILE A 3 -22.00 1.92 -2.88
C ILE A 3 -22.02 2.93 -1.73
N ARG A 4 -21.34 2.62 -0.62
CA ARG A 4 -21.32 3.48 0.56
C ARG A 4 -20.26 4.57 0.45
N ASP A 5 -19.16 4.30 -0.25
CA ASP A 5 -17.99 5.17 -0.32
C ASP A 5 -17.65 5.52 -1.76
N ARG A 6 -16.81 6.53 -1.95
CA ARG A 6 -16.26 6.94 -3.24
C ARG A 6 -14.74 6.93 -3.18
N PHE A 7 -14.11 6.18 -4.09
CA PHE A 7 -12.65 6.10 -4.20
C PHE A 7 -12.20 6.80 -5.48
N ILE A 8 -11.32 7.78 -5.33
CA ILE A 8 -10.61 8.46 -6.41
C ILE A 8 -9.16 8.01 -6.31
N ASP A 9 -8.79 7.04 -7.14
CA ASP A 9 -7.50 6.38 -7.10
C ASP A 9 -6.66 6.73 -8.34
N ALA A 10 -5.74 7.67 -8.19
CA ALA A 10 -4.82 8.12 -9.23
C ALA A 10 -3.37 7.77 -8.87
N ALA A 11 -2.51 7.67 -9.88
CA ALA A 11 -1.07 7.46 -9.67
C ALA A 11 -0.44 8.64 -8.90
N THR A 12 -0.97 9.86 -9.13
CA THR A 12 -0.76 11.04 -8.27
C THR A 12 -2.09 11.73 -8.01
N GLY A 13 -2.42 11.89 -6.73
CA GLY A 13 -3.64 12.57 -6.27
C GLY A 13 -3.48 14.09 -6.14
N HIS A 14 -2.25 14.60 -6.09
CA HIS A 14 -1.98 16.02 -5.94
C HIS A 14 -2.00 16.74 -7.30
N THR A 15 -3.20 16.79 -7.91
CA THR A 15 -3.44 17.47 -9.18
C THR A 15 -4.76 18.26 -9.12
N THR A 16 -4.85 19.37 -9.87
CA THR A 16 -6.07 20.17 -9.99
C THR A 16 -7.27 19.32 -10.40
N ARG A 17 -7.08 18.39 -11.36
CA ARG A 17 -8.11 17.47 -11.80
C ARG A 17 -8.69 16.62 -10.67
N VAL A 18 -7.85 16.07 -9.79
CA VAL A 18 -8.31 15.25 -8.67
C VAL A 18 -9.03 16.12 -7.64
N MET A 19 -8.50 17.32 -7.33
CA MET A 19 -9.13 18.26 -6.41
C MET A 19 -10.53 18.69 -6.90
N ASP A 20 -10.66 18.99 -8.20
CA ASP A 20 -11.94 19.36 -8.82
C ASP A 20 -12.95 18.21 -8.73
N VAL A 21 -12.52 16.97 -9.02
CA VAL A 21 -13.38 15.78 -8.91
C VAL A 21 -13.85 15.58 -7.46
N VAL A 22 -12.95 15.66 -6.47
CA VAL A 22 -13.29 15.56 -5.04
C VAL A 22 -14.32 16.64 -4.66
N SER A 23 -14.02 17.90 -4.98
CA SER A 23 -14.88 19.05 -4.64
C SER A 23 -16.26 18.95 -5.28
N ASN A 24 -16.35 18.49 -6.54
CA ASN A 24 -17.62 18.29 -7.22
C ASN A 24 -18.40 17.11 -6.64
N LEU A 25 -17.74 15.99 -6.32
CA LEU A 25 -18.39 14.87 -5.66
C LEU A 25 -18.92 15.26 -4.28
N ARG A 26 -18.17 16.07 -3.52
CA ARG A 26 -18.61 16.54 -2.21
C ARG A 26 -19.94 17.29 -2.24
N LYS A 27 -20.19 18.03 -3.31
CA LYS A 27 -21.47 18.73 -3.52
C LYS A 27 -22.65 17.78 -3.84
N LEU A 28 -22.34 16.58 -4.34
CA LEU A 28 -23.34 15.61 -4.81
C LEU A 28 -23.67 14.52 -3.78
N THR A 29 -22.84 14.36 -2.73
CA THR A 29 -23.01 13.26 -1.76
C THR A 29 -22.40 13.57 -0.41
N ASP A 30 -23.07 13.11 0.66
CA ASP A 30 -22.54 13.12 2.03
C ASP A 30 -21.74 11.85 2.37
N ARG A 31 -21.60 10.91 1.42
CA ARG A 31 -20.85 9.69 1.62
C ARG A 31 -19.36 9.97 1.75
N PRO A 32 -18.61 9.16 2.51
CA PRO A 32 -17.17 9.29 2.59
C PRO A 32 -16.50 9.26 1.21
N ILE A 33 -15.54 10.15 1.00
CA ILE A 33 -14.71 10.22 -0.19
C ILE A 33 -13.28 9.87 0.22
N VAL A 34 -12.71 8.88 -0.44
CA VAL A 34 -11.31 8.49 -0.32
C VAL A 34 -10.58 8.95 -1.58
N ALA A 35 -9.48 9.66 -1.43
CA ALA A 35 -8.68 10.08 -2.59
C ALA A 35 -7.18 9.85 -2.37
N GLY A 36 -6.44 9.74 -3.44
CA GLY A 36 -5.00 9.55 -3.48
C GLY A 36 -4.51 9.12 -4.88
N ASN A 37 -3.22 8.81 -4.98
CA ASN A 37 -2.25 8.74 -3.89
C ASN A 37 -1.48 10.06 -3.77
N VAL A 38 -1.17 10.42 -2.55
CA VAL A 38 -0.27 11.53 -2.22
C VAL A 38 0.84 11.04 -1.30
N VAL A 39 1.91 11.84 -1.15
CA VAL A 39 3.07 11.49 -0.32
C VAL A 39 3.60 12.68 0.50
N THR A 40 3.06 13.87 0.32
CA THR A 40 3.50 15.09 1.00
C THR A 40 2.39 15.68 1.88
N ALA A 41 2.79 16.43 2.89
CA ALA A 41 1.86 17.17 3.76
C ALA A 41 1.00 18.17 2.96
N GLU A 42 1.58 18.86 1.97
CA GLU A 42 0.88 19.82 1.12
C GLU A 42 -0.22 19.11 0.30
N GLY A 43 0.12 17.98 -0.36
CA GLY A 43 -0.85 17.22 -1.15
C GLY A 43 -2.00 16.68 -0.29
N ALA A 44 -1.71 16.28 0.95
CA ALA A 44 -2.72 15.87 1.91
C ALA A 44 -3.60 17.05 2.34
N ALA A 45 -3.02 18.22 2.65
CA ALA A 45 -3.76 19.41 3.05
C ALA A 45 -4.72 19.87 1.94
N ASP A 46 -4.29 19.84 0.68
CA ASP A 46 -5.14 20.19 -0.45
C ASP A 46 -6.31 19.21 -0.65
N LEU A 47 -6.08 17.90 -0.48
CA LEU A 47 -7.15 16.91 -0.50
C LEU A 47 -8.14 17.10 0.66
N ILE A 48 -7.66 17.42 1.86
CA ILE A 48 -8.50 17.72 3.03
C ILE A 48 -9.37 18.94 2.73
N LYS A 49 -8.80 20.02 2.20
CA LYS A 49 -9.51 21.23 1.80
C LYS A 49 -10.56 20.96 0.72
N ALA A 50 -10.29 20.02 -0.19
CA ALA A 50 -11.25 19.59 -1.21
C ALA A 50 -12.43 18.77 -0.64
N GLY A 51 -12.31 18.22 0.60
CA GLY A 51 -13.40 17.60 1.34
C GLY A 51 -13.34 16.07 1.42
N VAL A 52 -12.16 15.44 1.40
CA VAL A 52 -12.00 14.00 1.61
C VAL A 52 -12.15 13.61 3.09
N GLN A 53 -12.55 12.37 3.36
CA GLN A 53 -12.57 11.76 4.69
C GLN A 53 -11.47 10.73 4.89
N ALA A 54 -10.83 10.28 3.79
CA ALA A 54 -9.65 9.43 3.87
C ALA A 54 -8.68 9.73 2.73
N ILE A 55 -7.40 9.57 3.03
CA ILE A 55 -6.29 9.82 2.09
C ILE A 55 -5.50 8.54 1.89
N LYS A 56 -5.29 8.15 0.64
CA LYS A 56 -4.44 7.03 0.27
C LYS A 56 -3.02 7.52 0.00
N VAL A 57 -2.03 6.92 0.69
CA VAL A 57 -0.64 7.36 0.75
C VAL A 57 0.28 6.37 0.07
N GLY A 58 1.07 6.84 -0.89
CA GLY A 58 2.13 6.04 -1.50
C GLY A 58 2.26 6.26 -3.00
N VAL A 59 3.46 6.65 -3.44
CA VAL A 59 3.85 6.73 -4.85
C VAL A 59 5.10 5.89 -5.05
N GLY A 60 4.93 4.78 -5.77
CA GLY A 60 6.02 3.87 -6.12
C GLY A 60 6.44 2.81 -5.09
N PRO A 61 5.79 2.59 -3.93
CA PRO A 61 6.26 1.58 -2.96
C PRO A 61 5.84 0.15 -3.33
N GLY A 62 4.92 -0.05 -4.25
CA GLY A 62 4.42 -1.39 -4.62
C GLY A 62 5.50 -2.28 -5.23
N SER A 63 5.47 -3.59 -4.94
CA SER A 63 6.47 -4.57 -5.38
C SER A 63 6.58 -4.72 -6.90
N ILE A 64 5.53 -4.36 -7.63
CA ILE A 64 5.42 -4.42 -9.09
C ILE A 64 5.36 -3.03 -9.74
N CYS A 65 5.60 -1.97 -8.95
CA CYS A 65 5.61 -0.59 -9.41
C CYS A 65 7.01 -0.18 -9.86
N THR A 66 7.10 0.47 -11.03
CA THR A 66 8.35 1.03 -11.56
C THR A 66 8.31 2.55 -11.68
N THR A 67 7.28 3.21 -11.15
CA THR A 67 7.09 4.67 -11.23
C THR A 67 8.35 5.43 -10.81
N ARG A 68 8.97 5.06 -9.69
CA ARG A 68 10.19 5.76 -9.20
C ARG A 68 11.37 5.67 -10.16
N VAL A 69 11.48 4.56 -10.89
CA VAL A 69 12.57 4.34 -11.86
C VAL A 69 12.26 5.00 -13.20
N ILE A 70 11.00 4.95 -13.63
CA ILE A 70 10.58 5.45 -14.95
C ILE A 70 10.37 6.97 -14.94
N SER A 71 9.68 7.49 -13.90
CA SER A 71 9.36 8.92 -13.80
C SER A 71 10.32 9.72 -12.91
N GLY A 72 11.11 9.03 -12.06
CA GLY A 72 11.94 9.66 -11.03
C GLY A 72 11.13 10.19 -9.84
N VAL A 73 9.80 10.00 -9.82
CA VAL A 73 8.89 10.53 -8.80
C VAL A 73 8.52 9.45 -7.79
N GLY A 74 8.51 9.82 -6.51
CA GLY A 74 8.10 8.96 -5.40
C GLY A 74 8.75 9.39 -4.09
N MET A 75 8.34 8.75 -3.01
CA MET A 75 8.86 9.00 -1.66
C MET A 75 8.96 7.65 -0.92
N PRO A 76 9.97 7.44 -0.05
CA PRO A 76 10.01 6.30 0.86
C PRO A 76 8.72 6.25 1.68
N GLN A 77 8.09 5.06 1.73
CA GLN A 77 6.71 4.93 2.23
C GLN A 77 6.56 5.34 3.70
N PHE A 78 7.54 5.02 4.54
CA PHE A 78 7.51 5.40 5.94
C PHE A 78 7.45 6.93 6.11
N THR A 79 8.33 7.66 5.42
CA THR A 79 8.34 9.13 5.42
C THR A 79 7.03 9.70 4.86
N ALA A 80 6.51 9.13 3.76
CA ALA A 80 5.24 9.57 3.19
C ALA A 80 4.07 9.43 4.18
N ILE A 81 4.02 8.33 4.95
CA ILE A 81 3.00 8.14 5.99
C ILE A 81 3.12 9.22 7.06
N GLN A 82 4.33 9.49 7.57
CA GLN A 82 4.54 10.51 8.60
C GLN A 82 4.16 11.92 8.11
N GLU A 83 4.57 12.28 6.90
CA GLU A 83 4.23 13.57 6.27
C GLU A 83 2.71 13.77 6.19
N VAL A 84 2.00 12.79 5.61
CA VAL A 84 0.55 12.88 5.45
C VAL A 84 -0.18 12.82 6.79
N ALA A 85 0.23 11.95 7.70
CA ALA A 85 -0.38 11.81 9.02
C ALA A 85 -0.25 13.09 9.86
N SER A 86 0.84 13.87 9.68
CA SER A 86 1.07 15.11 10.42
C SER A 86 -0.04 16.16 10.21
N VAL A 87 -0.70 16.14 9.05
CA VAL A 87 -1.80 17.06 8.71
C VAL A 87 -3.17 16.38 8.70
N ALA A 88 -3.24 15.09 8.38
CA ALA A 88 -4.50 14.36 8.30
C ALA A 88 -5.08 14.05 9.69
N ARG A 89 -4.26 13.60 10.65
CA ARG A 89 -4.72 13.26 12.00
C ARG A 89 -5.34 14.45 12.75
N PRO A 90 -4.70 15.66 12.80
CA PRO A 90 -5.34 16.83 13.40
C PRO A 90 -6.65 17.25 12.74
N ALA A 91 -6.81 16.95 11.44
CA ALA A 91 -8.03 17.22 10.69
C ALA A 91 -9.10 16.11 10.82
N GLY A 92 -8.86 15.04 11.56
CA GLY A 92 -9.77 13.90 11.71
C GLY A 92 -9.95 13.10 10.41
N VAL A 93 -8.96 13.12 9.49
CA VAL A 93 -9.00 12.44 8.21
C VAL A 93 -8.18 11.15 8.29
N THR A 94 -8.79 10.04 7.85
CA THR A 94 -8.20 8.70 7.88
C THR A 94 -7.02 8.58 6.90
N VAL A 95 -5.94 7.96 7.34
CA VAL A 95 -4.73 7.70 6.54
C VAL A 95 -4.66 6.22 6.15
N ILE A 96 -4.60 5.93 4.85
CA ILE A 96 -4.47 4.57 4.30
C ILE A 96 -3.07 4.42 3.70
N ALA A 97 -2.20 3.65 4.34
CA ALA A 97 -0.86 3.35 3.82
C ALA A 97 -0.95 2.31 2.70
N ASP A 98 -0.69 2.73 1.46
CA ASP A 98 -0.83 1.90 0.26
C ASP A 98 0.53 1.48 -0.30
N GLY A 99 0.86 0.21 -0.12
CA GLY A 99 2.07 -0.42 -0.64
C GLY A 99 3.29 -0.35 0.28
N GLY A 100 4.36 -1.03 -0.14
CA GLY A 100 5.62 -1.09 0.61
C GLY A 100 5.65 -2.09 1.77
N ILE A 101 4.56 -2.81 2.02
CA ILE A 101 4.41 -3.79 3.10
C ILE A 101 4.78 -5.18 2.58
N ARG A 102 5.81 -5.78 3.16
CA ARG A 102 6.36 -7.10 2.80
C ARG A 102 6.15 -8.14 3.88
N TYR A 103 6.12 -7.71 5.14
CA TYR A 103 5.97 -8.54 6.33
C TYR A 103 4.94 -7.92 7.28
N SER A 104 4.43 -8.70 8.21
CA SER A 104 3.53 -8.21 9.27
C SER A 104 4.15 -7.08 10.10
N GLY A 105 5.46 -7.11 10.32
CA GLY A 105 6.19 -6.03 11.00
C GLY A 105 6.12 -4.69 10.26
N ASP A 106 5.98 -4.68 8.93
CA ASP A 106 5.80 -3.45 8.17
C ASP A 106 4.40 -2.85 8.40
N ILE A 107 3.38 -3.70 8.67
CA ILE A 107 2.04 -3.24 9.10
C ILE A 107 2.16 -2.50 10.43
N VAL A 108 2.85 -3.08 11.41
CA VAL A 108 3.10 -2.46 12.72
C VAL A 108 3.74 -1.09 12.55
N LYS A 109 4.80 -1.01 11.72
CA LYS A 109 5.51 0.24 11.45
C LYS A 109 4.64 1.28 10.76
N ALA A 110 3.82 0.88 9.77
CA ALA A 110 2.94 1.80 9.06
C ALA A 110 1.87 2.40 9.99
N LEU A 111 1.23 1.56 10.83
CA LEU A 111 0.24 2.00 11.81
C LEU A 111 0.87 2.89 12.88
N ALA A 112 2.02 2.50 13.43
CA ALA A 112 2.76 3.30 14.40
C ALA A 112 3.27 4.64 13.82
N ALA A 113 3.55 4.71 12.51
CA ALA A 113 3.94 5.94 11.83
C ALA A 113 2.77 6.92 11.59
N GLY A 114 1.53 6.52 11.86
CA GLY A 114 0.35 7.36 11.79
C GLY A 114 -0.69 6.95 10.75
N ALA A 115 -0.56 5.79 10.10
CA ALA A 115 -1.64 5.23 9.30
C ALA A 115 -2.73 4.62 10.20
N ASP A 116 -3.98 4.69 9.76
CA ASP A 116 -5.13 4.03 10.40
C ASP A 116 -5.42 2.69 9.74
N LEU A 117 -5.14 2.59 8.44
CA LEU A 117 -5.37 1.40 7.62
C LEU A 117 -4.15 1.14 6.72
N VAL A 118 -4.03 -0.11 6.29
CA VAL A 118 -3.03 -0.53 5.30
C VAL A 118 -3.71 -1.13 4.08
N MET A 119 -3.18 -0.83 2.88
CA MET A 119 -3.58 -1.48 1.63
C MET A 119 -2.48 -2.44 1.19
N LEU A 120 -2.85 -3.70 1.00
CA LEU A 120 -1.94 -4.79 0.70
C LEU A 120 -2.14 -5.29 -0.74
N GLY A 121 -1.06 -5.31 -1.52
CA GLY A 121 -1.06 -5.87 -2.87
C GLY A 121 -0.33 -7.22 -2.91
N GLY A 122 0.99 -7.21 -2.96
CA GLY A 122 1.83 -8.40 -3.14
C GLY A 122 1.64 -9.49 -2.08
N LEU A 123 1.36 -9.11 -0.83
CA LEU A 123 1.11 -10.07 0.25
C LEU A 123 -0.14 -10.93 0.00
N LEU A 124 -1.16 -10.35 -0.62
CA LEU A 124 -2.44 -11.03 -0.90
C LEU A 124 -2.54 -11.58 -2.33
N ALA A 125 -1.63 -11.18 -3.23
CA ALA A 125 -1.69 -11.55 -4.65
C ALA A 125 -1.56 -13.06 -4.90
N GLY A 126 -0.93 -13.80 -3.97
CA GLY A 126 -0.76 -15.26 -4.03
C GLY A 126 -1.91 -16.08 -3.43
N THR A 127 -2.93 -15.44 -2.85
CA THR A 127 -4.05 -16.16 -2.22
C THR A 127 -4.99 -16.77 -3.23
N GLU A 128 -5.76 -17.80 -2.82
CA GLU A 128 -6.74 -18.47 -3.69
C GLU A 128 -7.77 -17.47 -4.24
N GLU A 129 -8.26 -16.58 -3.42
CA GLU A 129 -9.29 -15.58 -3.77
C GLU A 129 -8.80 -14.47 -4.69
N SER A 130 -7.48 -14.29 -4.81
CA SER A 130 -6.90 -13.32 -5.74
C SER A 130 -7.24 -13.66 -7.20
N PRO A 131 -7.54 -12.69 -8.07
CA PRO A 131 -8.02 -12.95 -9.43
C PRO A 131 -6.95 -13.49 -10.40
N GLY A 132 -5.67 -13.53 -10.01
CA GLY A 132 -4.57 -14.06 -10.83
C GLY A 132 -4.75 -15.56 -11.11
N LYS A 133 -4.45 -15.99 -12.33
CA LYS A 133 -4.46 -17.42 -12.69
C LYS A 133 -3.36 -18.18 -11.97
N VAL A 134 -3.65 -19.38 -11.51
CA VAL A 134 -2.65 -20.32 -11.00
C VAL A 134 -1.81 -20.82 -12.17
N VAL A 135 -0.50 -20.79 -12.03
CA VAL A 135 0.47 -21.33 -13.00
C VAL A 135 1.46 -22.24 -12.31
N HIS A 136 1.82 -23.34 -12.98
CA HIS A 136 2.84 -24.27 -12.52
C HIS A 136 4.20 -23.86 -13.11
N TYR A 137 5.21 -23.75 -12.28
CA TYR A 137 6.55 -23.42 -12.70
C TYR A 137 7.58 -24.06 -11.77
N GLN A 138 8.55 -24.77 -12.36
CA GLN A 138 9.59 -25.48 -11.61
C GLN A 138 9.07 -26.32 -10.42
N GLY A 139 7.98 -27.07 -10.65
CA GLY A 139 7.38 -27.94 -9.64
C GLY A 139 6.58 -27.24 -8.54
N ARG A 140 6.40 -25.91 -8.62
CA ARG A 140 5.66 -25.11 -7.64
C ARG A 140 4.47 -24.39 -8.26
N HIS A 141 3.49 -24.05 -7.42
CA HIS A 141 2.34 -23.24 -7.80
C HIS A 141 2.63 -21.76 -7.59
N PHE A 142 2.24 -20.96 -8.56
CA PHE A 142 2.33 -19.49 -8.53
C PHE A 142 0.99 -18.89 -8.97
N LYS A 143 0.74 -17.65 -8.59
CA LYS A 143 -0.35 -16.83 -9.14
C LYS A 143 0.21 -15.74 -10.03
N GLN A 144 -0.43 -15.49 -11.16
CA GLN A 144 -0.13 -14.33 -12.00
C GLN A 144 -0.46 -13.06 -11.23
N TYR A 145 0.46 -12.12 -11.24
CA TYR A 145 0.33 -10.83 -10.58
C TYR A 145 0.84 -9.71 -11.49
N ARG A 146 0.06 -8.64 -11.66
CA ARG A 146 0.44 -7.53 -12.52
C ARG A 146 0.17 -6.18 -11.87
N GLY A 147 1.06 -5.22 -12.12
CA GLY A 147 0.90 -3.84 -11.71
C GLY A 147 -0.19 -3.14 -12.50
N MET A 148 -0.88 -2.20 -11.87
CA MET A 148 -1.86 -1.32 -12.53
C MET A 148 -1.23 -0.52 -13.67
N GLY A 149 0.06 -0.16 -13.56
CA GLY A 149 0.84 0.52 -14.61
C GLY A 149 1.53 -0.43 -15.61
N SER A 150 1.25 -1.75 -15.58
CA SER A 150 1.75 -2.66 -16.61
C SER A 150 1.00 -2.47 -17.94
N LEU A 151 1.66 -2.77 -19.06
CA LEU A 151 1.04 -2.64 -20.38
C LEU A 151 -0.27 -3.43 -20.50
N GLY A 152 -0.30 -4.65 -19.97
CA GLY A 152 -1.49 -5.49 -19.99
C GLY A 152 -2.64 -4.95 -19.14
N ALA A 153 -2.35 -4.28 -18.01
CA ALA A 153 -3.37 -3.63 -17.19
C ALA A 153 -3.87 -2.35 -17.86
N MET A 154 -2.96 -1.51 -18.37
CA MET A 154 -3.31 -0.22 -19.01
C MET A 154 -4.17 -0.42 -20.25
N ARG A 155 -3.89 -1.43 -21.07
CA ARG A 155 -4.73 -1.79 -22.23
C ARG A 155 -6.14 -2.27 -21.84
N ARG A 156 -6.34 -2.70 -20.60
CA ARG A 156 -7.63 -3.17 -20.06
C ARG A 156 -8.37 -2.11 -19.23
N GLY A 157 -7.93 -0.85 -19.27
CA GLY A 157 -8.62 0.29 -18.69
C GLY A 157 -7.89 1.00 -17.54
N SER A 158 -6.77 0.49 -17.00
CA SER A 158 -6.05 1.20 -15.93
C SER A 158 -5.19 2.37 -16.42
N GLY A 159 -5.19 2.66 -17.72
CA GLY A 159 -4.46 3.78 -18.30
C GLY A 159 -4.86 5.15 -17.74
N ASP A 160 -6.15 5.34 -17.44
CA ASP A 160 -6.68 6.60 -16.88
C ASP A 160 -6.06 6.92 -15.52
N ARG A 161 -5.68 5.92 -14.71
CA ARG A 161 -4.96 6.11 -13.45
C ARG A 161 -3.63 6.86 -13.64
N TYR A 162 -3.00 6.66 -14.80
CA TYR A 162 -1.71 7.25 -15.20
C TYR A 162 -1.86 8.40 -16.18
N GLY A 163 -3.09 8.86 -16.44
CA GLY A 163 -3.36 9.90 -17.40
C GLY A 163 -3.04 9.53 -18.86
N GLN A 164 -2.96 8.22 -19.16
CA GLN A 164 -2.61 7.70 -20.49
C GLN A 164 -3.84 7.10 -21.19
N ASN A 165 -4.02 7.43 -22.47
CA ASN A 165 -5.10 6.87 -23.27
C ASN A 165 -4.72 5.47 -23.77
N SER A 166 -5.59 4.49 -23.53
CA SER A 166 -5.38 3.07 -23.88
C SER A 166 -5.24 2.80 -25.39
N SER A 167 -5.63 3.72 -26.25
CA SER A 167 -5.52 3.61 -27.72
C SER A 167 -4.20 4.10 -28.29
N GLY A 168 -3.31 4.70 -27.48
CA GLY A 168 -2.03 5.27 -27.89
C GLY A 168 -0.83 4.39 -27.57
N LYS A 169 0.37 4.95 -27.79
CA LYS A 169 1.62 4.39 -27.25
C LYS A 169 1.62 4.61 -25.74
N LEU A 170 1.82 3.53 -24.99
CA LEU A 170 1.80 3.53 -23.53
C LEU A 170 3.23 3.48 -22.97
N VAL A 171 3.47 4.25 -21.91
CA VAL A 171 4.69 4.15 -21.10
C VAL A 171 4.33 3.39 -19.83
N ALA A 172 4.88 2.19 -19.68
CA ALA A 172 4.59 1.35 -18.51
C ALA A 172 5.30 1.87 -17.25
N GLU A 173 4.56 1.90 -16.14
CA GLU A 173 5.05 2.20 -14.80
C GLU A 173 4.84 1.02 -13.85
N GLY A 174 4.76 -0.18 -14.37
CA GLY A 174 4.61 -1.42 -13.63
C GLY A 174 4.93 -2.63 -14.48
N VAL A 175 5.20 -3.74 -13.80
CA VAL A 175 5.56 -5.02 -14.43
C VAL A 175 4.44 -6.05 -14.28
N GLU A 176 4.51 -7.10 -15.11
CA GLU A 176 3.75 -8.33 -14.96
C GLU A 176 4.67 -9.41 -14.40
N ALA A 177 4.21 -10.13 -13.39
CA ALA A 177 5.00 -11.06 -12.63
C ALA A 177 4.16 -12.27 -12.18
N ARG A 178 4.78 -13.15 -11.43
CA ARG A 178 4.12 -14.21 -10.66
C ARG A 178 4.61 -14.16 -9.22
N VAL A 179 3.74 -14.53 -8.30
CA VAL A 179 4.05 -14.66 -6.87
C VAL A 179 3.77 -16.09 -6.43
N PRO A 180 4.46 -16.62 -5.42
CA PRO A 180 4.16 -17.93 -4.86
C PRO A 180 2.68 -18.02 -4.46
N TYR A 181 2.06 -19.17 -4.72
CA TYR A 181 0.73 -19.48 -4.22
C TYR A 181 0.78 -19.64 -2.69
N LYS A 182 -0.17 -19.04 -1.99
CA LYS A 182 -0.17 -18.94 -0.52
C LYS A 182 -1.37 -19.60 0.16
N GLY A 183 -2.24 -20.27 -0.60
CA GLY A 183 -3.48 -20.85 -0.05
C GLY A 183 -4.56 -19.82 0.23
N MET A 184 -5.39 -20.08 1.23
CA MET A 184 -6.56 -19.26 1.54
C MET A 184 -6.19 -17.88 2.13
N LEU A 185 -6.95 -16.86 1.77
CA LEU A 185 -6.80 -15.50 2.31
C LEU A 185 -6.88 -15.48 3.83
N ALA A 186 -7.79 -16.26 4.41
CA ALA A 186 -7.99 -16.33 5.85
C ALA A 186 -6.71 -16.69 6.61
N ASP A 187 -5.94 -17.68 6.10
CA ASP A 187 -4.69 -18.13 6.72
C ASP A 187 -3.61 -17.06 6.63
N VAL A 188 -3.51 -16.39 5.48
CA VAL A 188 -2.57 -15.28 5.30
C VAL A 188 -2.89 -14.12 6.25
N VAL A 189 -4.16 -13.73 6.34
CA VAL A 189 -4.61 -12.66 7.24
C VAL A 189 -4.39 -13.04 8.71
N PHE A 190 -4.63 -14.31 9.08
CA PHE A 190 -4.35 -14.79 10.44
C PHE A 190 -2.89 -14.56 10.82
N GLN A 191 -1.93 -14.92 9.94
CA GLN A 191 -0.50 -14.70 10.20
C GLN A 191 -0.14 -13.21 10.29
N LEU A 192 -0.69 -12.38 9.41
CA LEU A 192 -0.46 -10.92 9.43
C LEU A 192 -0.99 -10.29 10.72
N MET A 193 -2.19 -10.67 11.15
CA MET A 193 -2.79 -10.21 12.42
C MET A 193 -2.04 -10.73 13.64
N GLY A 194 -1.50 -11.95 13.56
CA GLY A 194 -0.62 -12.51 14.59
C GLY A 194 0.63 -11.64 14.79
N GLY A 195 1.29 -11.25 13.70
CA GLY A 195 2.46 -10.37 13.75
C GLY A 195 2.14 -8.96 14.26
N LEU A 196 0.98 -8.40 13.88
CA LEU A 196 0.51 -7.11 14.44
C LEU A 196 0.30 -7.20 15.95
N ARG A 197 -0.39 -8.23 16.43
CA ARG A 197 -0.61 -8.46 17.88
C ARG A 197 0.70 -8.62 18.63
N SER A 198 1.67 -9.34 18.07
CA SER A 198 3.00 -9.48 18.65
C SER A 198 3.69 -8.12 18.79
N GLY A 199 3.69 -7.30 17.75
CA GLY A 199 4.26 -5.95 17.79
C GLY A 199 3.59 -5.05 18.83
N MET A 200 2.26 -5.08 18.92
CA MET A 200 1.51 -4.38 19.97
C MET A 200 1.88 -4.88 21.37
N GLY A 201 2.02 -6.20 21.54
CA GLY A 201 2.40 -6.82 22.80
C GLY A 201 3.80 -6.39 23.26
N TYR A 202 4.79 -6.37 22.37
CA TYR A 202 6.15 -5.90 22.69
C TYR A 202 6.18 -4.42 23.11
N LEU A 203 5.33 -3.60 22.54
CA LEU A 203 5.20 -2.17 22.89
C LEU A 203 4.28 -1.92 24.09
N GLY A 204 3.57 -2.94 24.57
CA GLY A 204 2.54 -2.78 25.61
C GLY A 204 1.35 -1.94 25.17
N ALA A 205 1.04 -1.91 23.86
CA ALA A 205 -0.06 -1.16 23.29
C ALA A 205 -1.36 -1.99 23.29
N HIS A 206 -2.42 -1.47 23.87
CA HIS A 206 -3.73 -2.13 23.93
C HIS A 206 -4.63 -1.84 22.72
N ASN A 207 -4.34 -0.76 22.00
CA ASN A 207 -5.04 -0.32 20.80
C ASN A 207 -4.07 0.35 19.80
N LEU A 208 -4.57 0.73 18.62
CA LEU A 208 -3.74 1.32 17.56
C LEU A 208 -3.28 2.75 17.90
N GLU A 209 -4.04 3.49 18.69
CA GLU A 209 -3.66 4.83 19.13
C GLU A 209 -2.43 4.75 20.05
N GLU A 210 -2.49 3.89 21.08
CA GLU A 210 -1.35 3.63 21.97
C GLU A 210 -0.12 3.09 21.22
N LEU A 211 -0.33 2.34 20.13
CA LEU A 211 0.78 1.83 19.30
C LEU A 211 1.60 2.99 18.74
N GLY A 212 0.96 4.03 18.21
CA GLY A 212 1.63 5.22 17.71
C GLY A 212 2.38 6.00 18.79
N ASP A 213 1.76 6.15 19.96
CA ASP A 213 2.31 6.92 21.08
C ASP A 213 3.52 6.24 21.73
N LYS A 214 3.50 4.91 21.83
CA LYS A 214 4.55 4.11 22.48
C LYS A 214 5.71 3.76 21.56
N ALA A 215 5.50 3.76 20.24
CA ALA A 215 6.53 3.39 19.28
C ALA A 215 7.68 4.40 19.25
N ARG A 216 8.90 3.86 19.14
CA ARG A 216 10.11 4.67 18.88
C ARG A 216 10.82 4.07 17.68
N PHE A 217 11.15 4.93 16.73
CA PHE A 217 11.82 4.53 15.50
C PHE A 217 13.29 4.92 15.54
N VAL A 218 14.13 4.04 15.04
CA VAL A 218 15.55 4.29 14.83
C VAL A 218 15.90 4.05 13.37
N GLN A 219 16.73 4.91 12.83
CA GLN A 219 17.25 4.71 11.48
C GLN A 219 18.37 3.66 11.53
N ILE A 220 18.29 2.66 10.67
CA ILE A 220 19.29 1.61 10.55
C ILE A 220 20.03 1.69 9.20
N THR A 221 21.22 1.13 9.15
CA THR A 221 22.01 0.95 7.92
C THR A 221 21.65 -0.37 7.24
N SER A 222 22.24 -0.63 6.07
CA SER A 222 22.14 -1.96 5.42
C SER A 222 22.71 -3.09 6.29
N GLY A 223 23.68 -2.80 7.15
CA GLY A 223 24.19 -3.76 8.15
C GLY A 223 23.14 -4.12 9.19
N GLY A 224 22.44 -3.11 9.75
CA GLY A 224 21.34 -3.34 10.68
C GLY A 224 20.13 -4.04 10.03
N LEU A 225 19.91 -3.81 8.73
CA LEU A 225 18.89 -4.57 8.00
C LEU A 225 19.26 -6.05 7.89
N LYS A 226 20.53 -6.38 7.60
CA LYS A 226 21.01 -7.76 7.55
C LYS A 226 20.88 -8.44 8.92
N GLU A 227 21.24 -7.75 10.01
CA GLU A 227 21.07 -8.24 11.39
C GLU A 227 19.61 -8.51 11.75
N SER A 228 18.66 -7.75 11.18
CA SER A 228 17.22 -7.91 11.42
C SER A 228 16.60 -9.14 10.77
N HIS A 229 17.34 -9.83 9.89
CA HIS A 229 16.95 -11.08 9.27
C HIS A 229 17.79 -12.24 9.82
N PRO A 230 17.33 -13.50 9.72
CA PRO A 230 18.18 -14.65 10.00
C PRO A 230 19.49 -14.55 9.19
N HIS A 231 20.63 -14.65 9.86
CA HIS A 231 21.95 -14.50 9.24
C HIS A 231 22.94 -15.51 9.79
N ASP A 232 23.98 -15.82 9.01
CA ASP A 232 25.06 -16.74 9.35
C ASP A 232 24.58 -18.17 9.67
N ILE A 233 23.43 -18.57 9.11
CA ILE A 233 22.83 -19.91 9.23
C ILE A 233 22.30 -20.39 7.88
N THR A 234 22.06 -21.69 7.79
CA THR A 234 21.27 -22.27 6.69
C THR A 234 19.88 -22.60 7.23
N ILE A 235 18.83 -22.00 6.64
CA ILE A 235 17.45 -22.30 7.02
C ILE A 235 17.10 -23.70 6.50
N THR A 236 16.69 -24.59 7.40
CA THR A 236 16.28 -25.96 7.07
C THR A 236 14.76 -26.10 6.97
N GLU A 237 14.01 -25.21 7.64
CA GLU A 237 12.55 -25.14 7.60
C GLU A 237 12.11 -23.67 7.65
N GLU A 238 11.39 -23.24 6.61
CA GLU A 238 10.83 -21.87 6.54
C GLU A 238 9.49 -21.82 7.29
N PRO A 239 9.29 -20.87 8.22
CA PRO A 239 7.97 -20.67 8.81
C PRO A 239 7.01 -20.02 7.78
N VAL A 240 5.71 -20.24 7.95
CA VAL A 240 4.67 -19.80 7.01
C VAL A 240 4.67 -18.27 6.77
N ASN A 241 5.12 -17.51 7.76
CA ASN A 241 5.09 -16.04 7.76
C ASN A 241 6.43 -15.39 7.40
N TYR A 242 7.45 -16.17 7.08
CA TYR A 242 8.75 -15.68 6.63
C TYR A 242 9.30 -16.56 5.49
N SER A 243 9.67 -15.93 4.39
CA SER A 243 10.37 -16.56 3.26
C SER A 243 11.55 -15.70 2.84
N CYS A 244 12.67 -16.35 2.52
CA CYS A 244 13.86 -15.71 1.98
C CYS A 244 13.75 -15.36 0.49
#